data_3188cb8b05f0b68007f0ed1408e664b4
#
_entry.id   3188cb8b05f0b68007f0ed1408e664b4
#
_cell.length_a   1.000
_cell.length_b   1.000
_cell.length_c   1.000
_cell.angle_alpha   90.00
_cell.angle_beta   90.00
_cell.angle_gamma   90.00
#
_symmetry.space_group_name_H-M   'P 1'
#
loop_
_entity.id
_entity.type
_entity.pdbx_description
1 polymer ?
#
loop_
_entity_poly.entity_id
_entity_poly.type
_entity_poly.pdbx_seq_one_letter_code
_entity_poly.pdbx_strand_id
1 'polypeptide(L)'
;IDGFIKQISTHSKMHIDRKEDSPVDSSKDYIAIIGMSGRFADARNIEEFYYNLRNGKDSVREIPKERWDWSECFSTKENLKPGETYSRWGGYMDDIDKFDPLFFNISNQEAKGLDPQERIFLETAVETLEDSGYTPKSLDKEKLGVFVGVMWGQYQLYGADDAETGSSYASVANRVSYFLNAHGPSLAVDTMCSSSLTSLHLACKSILNGESSIALAGGVNITVHPNKYLYLSKTGFASTDGKCRSFGIDGDGYVPGDGS
;
A
#
# COMPACT_ATOMS: atom_id res chain seq x y z
N ILE A 1 26.89 11.14 -18.92
CA ILE A 1 26.78 11.01 -17.45
C ILE A 1 27.85 11.86 -16.79
N ASP A 2 29.11 11.81 -17.23
CA ASP A 2 30.21 12.59 -16.65
C ASP A 2 30.06 14.11 -16.78
N GLY A 3 29.43 14.61 -17.85
CA GLY A 3 29.13 16.02 -18.05
C GLY A 3 28.08 16.58 -17.08
N PHE A 4 27.09 15.76 -16.71
CA PHE A 4 25.99 16.15 -15.81
C PHE A 4 26.47 16.19 -14.34
N ILE A 5 27.32 15.24 -13.95
CA ILE A 5 27.93 15.21 -12.60
C ILE A 5 28.87 16.40 -12.38
N LYS A 6 29.59 16.84 -13.42
CA LYS A 6 30.45 18.01 -13.34
C LYS A 6 29.68 19.32 -13.16
N GLN A 7 28.48 19.44 -13.72
CA GLN A 7 27.64 20.64 -13.60
C GLN A 7 26.98 20.74 -12.22
N ILE A 8 26.68 19.63 -11.56
CA ILE A 8 26.14 19.62 -10.18
C ILE A 8 27.24 19.95 -9.17
N SER A 9 28.50 19.55 -9.40
CA SER A 9 29.62 19.81 -8.48
C SER A 9 30.10 21.27 -8.45
N THR A 10 29.78 22.09 -9.47
CA THR A 10 30.20 23.49 -9.55
C THR A 10 29.21 24.49 -8.94
N HIS A 11 27.99 24.08 -8.59
CA HIS A 11 26.95 24.99 -8.05
C HIS A 11 26.59 24.76 -6.57
N SER A 12 27.29 23.90 -5.86
CA SER A 12 26.96 23.59 -4.47
C SER A 12 28.13 23.80 -3.52
N LYS A 13 28.65 25.04 -3.46
CA LYS A 13 29.24 25.53 -2.22
C LYS A 13 28.18 26.30 -1.44
N MET A 14 27.10 25.64 -1.09
CA MET A 14 26.33 26.05 0.07
C MET A 14 27.13 25.65 1.29
N HIS A 15 27.75 26.63 1.95
CA HIS A 15 28.15 26.47 3.35
C HIS A 15 26.85 26.28 4.14
N ILE A 16 26.49 25.02 4.39
CA ILE A 16 25.59 24.69 5.47
C ILE A 16 26.45 24.85 6.73
N ASP A 17 26.30 25.98 7.43
CA ASP A 17 26.74 26.09 8.81
C ASP A 17 26.00 24.98 9.56
N ARG A 18 26.66 23.83 9.71
CA ARG A 18 26.26 22.83 10.69
C ARG A 18 26.49 23.52 12.03
N LYS A 19 25.43 24.07 12.64
CA LYS A 19 25.43 24.24 14.08
C LYS A 19 25.86 22.89 14.63
N GLU A 20 26.93 22.88 15.41
CA GLU A 20 27.26 21.72 16.23
C GLU A 20 26.02 21.43 17.06
N ASP A 21 25.28 20.41 16.65
CA ASP A 21 24.14 19.93 17.41
C ASP A 21 24.71 19.55 18.78
N SER A 22 24.18 20.21 19.82
CA SER A 22 24.34 19.74 21.19
C SER A 22 24.04 18.23 21.20
N PRO A 23 24.79 17.39 21.95
CA PRO A 23 24.57 15.96 21.96
C PRO A 23 23.10 15.70 22.27
N VAL A 24 22.36 15.34 21.25
CA VAL A 24 20.97 14.86 21.34
C VAL A 24 21.05 13.68 22.29
N ASP A 25 20.32 13.73 23.39
CA ASP A 25 20.15 12.57 24.29
C ASP A 25 19.49 11.46 23.46
N SER A 26 20.33 10.69 22.77
CA SER A 26 19.99 9.81 21.67
C SER A 26 19.14 8.60 22.09
N SER A 27 18.86 8.44 23.38
CA SER A 27 18.16 7.25 23.91
C SER A 27 16.63 7.33 23.82
N LYS A 28 16.07 8.52 23.57
CA LYS A 28 14.61 8.73 23.58
C LYS A 28 13.93 8.87 22.23
N ASP A 29 14.72 9.01 21.15
CA ASP A 29 14.18 9.36 19.83
C ASP A 29 14.24 8.20 18.82
N TYR A 30 14.70 7.01 19.22
CA TYR A 30 14.75 5.84 18.35
C TYR A 30 13.50 4.98 18.46
N ILE A 31 12.95 4.60 17.32
CA ILE A 31 11.86 3.64 17.22
C ILE A 31 12.39 2.39 16.54
N ALA A 32 12.22 1.24 17.16
CA ALA A 32 12.61 -0.04 16.60
C ALA A 32 11.52 -0.58 15.67
N ILE A 33 11.91 -1.06 14.48
CA ILE A 33 11.07 -1.95 13.68
C ILE A 33 11.31 -3.35 14.22
N ILE A 34 10.27 -3.99 14.74
CA ILE A 34 10.34 -5.28 15.42
C ILE A 34 9.68 -6.42 14.65
N GLY A 35 8.92 -6.10 13.59
CA GLY A 35 8.31 -7.08 12.71
C GLY A 35 7.95 -6.43 11.38
N MET A 36 7.94 -7.24 10.33
CA MET A 36 7.65 -6.80 8.98
C MET A 36 7.07 -7.95 8.16
N SER A 37 5.97 -7.69 7.48
CA SER A 37 5.40 -8.59 6.48
C SER A 37 4.94 -7.83 5.25
N GLY A 38 4.58 -8.53 4.20
CA GLY A 38 4.03 -7.91 3.01
C GLY A 38 3.77 -8.92 1.89
N ARG A 39 2.78 -8.60 1.06
CA ARG A 39 2.41 -9.36 -0.15
C ARG A 39 2.40 -8.42 -1.34
N PHE A 40 2.97 -8.86 -2.44
CA PHE A 40 3.14 -8.04 -3.64
C PHE A 40 2.89 -8.86 -4.90
N ALA A 41 2.90 -8.22 -6.06
CA ALA A 41 2.84 -8.94 -7.33
C ALA A 41 3.95 -10.01 -7.40
N ASP A 42 3.57 -11.25 -7.69
CA ASP A 42 4.46 -12.42 -7.77
C ASP A 42 5.28 -12.70 -6.48
N ALA A 43 4.86 -12.18 -5.33
CA ALA A 43 5.52 -12.41 -4.06
C ALA A 43 4.48 -12.51 -2.92
N ARG A 44 4.42 -13.66 -2.28
CA ARG A 44 3.49 -13.96 -1.18
C ARG A 44 3.99 -13.49 0.18
N ASN A 45 5.27 -13.16 0.26
CA ASN A 45 5.96 -12.71 1.46
C ASN A 45 7.17 -11.85 1.09
N ILE A 46 7.84 -11.32 2.11
CA ILE A 46 8.99 -10.43 1.96
C ILE A 46 10.21 -11.16 1.37
N GLU A 47 10.42 -12.43 1.68
CA GLU A 47 11.54 -13.23 1.18
C GLU A 47 11.40 -13.44 -0.34
N GLU A 48 10.21 -13.78 -0.82
CA GLU A 48 9.93 -13.90 -2.26
C GLU A 48 10.08 -12.53 -2.96
N PHE A 49 9.60 -11.46 -2.32
CA PHE A 49 9.75 -10.10 -2.85
C PHE A 49 11.22 -9.70 -2.98
N TYR A 50 12.02 -9.90 -1.93
CA TYR A 50 13.45 -9.65 -1.96
C TYR A 50 14.17 -10.48 -3.02
N TYR A 51 13.82 -11.77 -3.15
CA TYR A 51 14.36 -12.66 -4.18
C TYR A 51 14.05 -12.14 -5.58
N ASN A 52 12.81 -11.72 -5.83
CA ASN A 52 12.39 -11.16 -7.12
C ASN A 52 13.18 -9.89 -7.46
N LEU A 53 13.32 -8.97 -6.51
CA LEU A 53 14.10 -7.74 -6.68
C LEU A 53 15.57 -8.04 -6.99
N ARG A 54 16.17 -8.94 -6.22
CA ARG A 54 17.59 -9.32 -6.39
C ARG A 54 17.87 -9.94 -7.76
N ASN A 55 16.92 -10.68 -8.31
CA ASN A 55 17.06 -11.31 -9.62
C ASN A 55 16.53 -10.44 -10.77
N GLY A 56 16.09 -9.21 -10.51
CA GLY A 56 15.56 -8.31 -11.53
C GLY A 56 14.29 -8.83 -12.21
N LYS A 57 13.45 -9.61 -11.48
CA LYS A 57 12.20 -10.12 -12.02
C LYS A 57 11.25 -8.96 -12.30
N ASP A 58 10.73 -8.90 -13.51
CA ASP A 58 9.65 -8.00 -13.89
C ASP A 58 8.32 -8.69 -13.62
N SER A 59 7.56 -8.19 -12.64
CA SER A 59 6.24 -8.71 -12.26
C SER A 59 5.09 -7.92 -12.88
N VAL A 60 5.38 -7.04 -13.83
CA VAL A 60 4.35 -6.34 -14.60
C VAL A 60 3.77 -7.28 -15.66
N ARG A 61 2.46 -7.37 -15.69
CA ARG A 61 1.70 -8.19 -16.65
C ARG A 61 0.43 -7.49 -17.09
N GLU A 62 -0.23 -8.02 -18.11
CA GLU A 62 -1.57 -7.56 -18.49
C GLU A 62 -2.57 -7.81 -17.35
N ILE A 63 -3.61 -6.98 -17.30
CA ILE A 63 -4.71 -7.14 -16.34
C ILE A 63 -5.28 -8.55 -16.45
N PRO A 64 -5.27 -9.36 -15.39
CA PRO A 64 -5.84 -10.69 -15.41
C PRO A 64 -7.36 -10.63 -15.68
N LYS A 65 -7.86 -11.56 -16.48
CA LYS A 65 -9.30 -11.61 -16.81
C LYS A 65 -10.20 -11.83 -15.59
N GLU A 66 -9.64 -12.45 -14.54
CA GLU A 66 -10.30 -12.66 -13.26
C GLU A 66 -10.56 -11.34 -12.52
N ARG A 67 -9.84 -10.27 -12.86
CA ARG A 67 -10.07 -8.92 -12.34
C ARG A 67 -11.18 -8.22 -13.13
N TRP A 68 -10.99 -8.07 -14.43
CA TRP A 68 -11.99 -7.63 -15.44
C TRP A 68 -11.43 -7.83 -16.83
N ASP A 69 -12.31 -7.86 -17.84
CA ASP A 69 -11.88 -7.89 -19.24
C ASP A 69 -11.54 -6.47 -19.72
N TRP A 70 -10.25 -6.17 -19.73
CA TRP A 70 -9.75 -4.87 -20.14
C TRP A 70 -10.02 -4.57 -21.63
N SER A 71 -10.26 -5.58 -22.47
CA SER A 71 -10.52 -5.39 -23.91
C SER A 71 -11.83 -4.65 -24.18
N GLU A 72 -12.78 -4.69 -23.24
CA GLU A 72 -14.07 -4.01 -23.37
C GLU A 72 -13.96 -2.48 -23.30
N CYS A 73 -12.89 -1.95 -22.67
CA CYS A 73 -12.67 -0.51 -22.51
C CYS A 73 -11.30 -0.03 -23.02
N PHE A 74 -10.58 -0.86 -23.80
CA PHE A 74 -9.26 -0.50 -24.29
C PHE A 74 -9.32 0.31 -25.59
N SER A 75 -8.48 1.37 -25.66
CA SER A 75 -8.27 2.18 -26.86
C SER A 75 -6.80 2.59 -26.94
N THR A 76 -6.37 3.16 -28.05
CA THR A 76 -5.05 3.79 -28.11
C THR A 76 -5.07 5.18 -27.47
N LYS A 77 -3.93 5.67 -27.02
CA LYS A 77 -3.80 6.98 -26.36
C LYS A 77 -4.31 8.11 -27.25
N GLU A 78 -4.09 8.00 -28.57
CA GLU A 78 -4.49 9.01 -29.57
C GLU A 78 -5.99 9.03 -29.81
N ASN A 79 -6.68 7.89 -29.61
CA ASN A 79 -8.11 7.73 -29.89
C ASN A 79 -8.96 7.63 -28.62
N LEU A 80 -8.40 7.94 -27.46
CA LEU A 80 -9.03 7.74 -26.15
C LEU A 80 -10.33 8.53 -26.02
N LYS A 81 -11.40 7.83 -25.65
CA LYS A 81 -12.72 8.43 -25.37
C LYS A 81 -13.07 8.30 -23.89
N PRO A 82 -14.04 9.07 -23.39
CA PRO A 82 -14.57 8.88 -22.04
C PRO A 82 -15.03 7.44 -21.79
N GLY A 83 -14.58 6.83 -20.71
CA GLY A 83 -14.87 5.44 -20.38
C GLY A 83 -13.88 4.43 -20.97
N GLU A 84 -12.81 4.88 -21.60
CA GLU A 84 -11.75 4.02 -22.14
C GLU A 84 -10.43 4.19 -21.39
N THR A 85 -9.56 3.20 -21.51
CA THR A 85 -8.19 3.18 -21.02
C THR A 85 -7.21 2.83 -22.14
N TYR A 86 -6.02 3.43 -22.15
CA TYR A 86 -4.94 3.05 -23.04
C TYR A 86 -3.87 2.19 -22.36
N SER A 87 -4.03 1.92 -21.08
CA SER A 87 -3.13 1.04 -20.34
C SER A 87 -3.84 -0.22 -19.88
N ARG A 88 -3.15 -1.34 -20.00
CA ARG A 88 -3.60 -2.67 -19.58
C ARG A 88 -2.57 -3.36 -18.69
N TRP A 89 -1.58 -2.62 -18.21
CA TRP A 89 -0.42 -3.15 -17.49
C TRP A 89 -0.50 -2.87 -16.00
N GLY A 90 -0.10 -3.84 -15.18
CA GLY A 90 -0.02 -3.70 -13.73
C GLY A 90 0.75 -4.82 -13.06
N GLY A 91 1.14 -4.59 -11.81
CA GLY A 91 1.61 -5.64 -10.92
C GLY A 91 0.44 -6.18 -10.10
N TYR A 92 0.02 -7.42 -10.33
CA TYR A 92 -1.17 -8.00 -9.72
C TYR A 92 -0.80 -9.10 -8.74
N MET A 93 -1.34 -9.01 -7.53
CA MET A 93 -1.32 -10.11 -6.56
C MET A 93 -2.28 -11.21 -6.98
N ASP A 94 -1.85 -12.45 -6.78
CA ASP A 94 -2.72 -13.62 -6.89
C ASP A 94 -3.54 -13.82 -5.62
N ASP A 95 -4.59 -14.65 -5.68
CA ASP A 95 -5.38 -15.10 -4.53
C ASP A 95 -5.99 -13.98 -3.66
N ILE A 96 -6.30 -12.82 -4.22
CA ILE A 96 -6.93 -11.72 -3.47
C ILE A 96 -8.37 -12.01 -3.05
N ASP A 97 -8.98 -13.04 -3.64
CA ASP A 97 -10.30 -13.57 -3.30
C ASP A 97 -10.25 -14.59 -2.16
N LYS A 98 -9.05 -15.10 -1.81
CA LYS A 98 -8.87 -16.06 -0.73
C LYS A 98 -8.82 -15.34 0.61
N PHE A 99 -9.52 -15.89 1.58
CA PHE A 99 -9.57 -15.39 2.95
C PHE A 99 -10.14 -16.47 3.87
N ASP A 100 -9.58 -16.63 5.05
CA ASP A 100 -10.17 -17.50 6.08
C ASP A 100 -11.02 -16.68 7.07
N PRO A 101 -12.31 -16.50 6.82
CA PRO A 101 -13.14 -15.67 7.67
C PRO A 101 -13.30 -16.25 9.08
N LEU A 102 -13.25 -17.56 9.24
CA LEU A 102 -13.44 -18.20 10.54
C LEU A 102 -12.26 -17.93 11.48
N PHE A 103 -11.05 -17.87 10.95
CA PHE A 103 -9.87 -17.48 11.73
C PHE A 103 -10.05 -16.08 12.34
N PHE A 104 -10.67 -15.16 11.61
CA PHE A 104 -10.91 -13.78 12.04
C PHE A 104 -12.24 -13.56 12.75
N ASN A 105 -12.98 -14.63 13.09
CA ASN A 105 -14.33 -14.55 13.68
C ASN A 105 -15.32 -13.74 12.82
N ILE A 106 -15.21 -13.83 11.51
CA ILE A 106 -16.06 -13.16 10.53
C ILE A 106 -16.96 -14.21 9.86
N SER A 107 -18.22 -13.91 9.66
CA SER A 107 -19.11 -14.81 8.94
C SER A 107 -18.77 -14.84 7.43
N ASN A 108 -19.04 -15.96 6.76
CA ASN A 108 -18.84 -16.07 5.32
C ASN A 108 -19.66 -15.02 4.53
N GLN A 109 -20.83 -14.65 5.02
CA GLN A 109 -21.65 -13.62 4.39
C GLN A 109 -21.01 -12.23 4.52
N GLU A 110 -20.55 -11.88 5.72
CA GLU A 110 -19.85 -10.63 5.96
C GLU A 110 -18.55 -10.57 5.15
N ALA A 111 -17.76 -11.64 5.10
CA ALA A 111 -16.49 -11.69 4.38
C ALA A 111 -16.63 -11.40 2.88
N LYS A 112 -17.75 -11.77 2.26
CA LYS A 112 -18.04 -11.46 0.85
C LYS A 112 -18.23 -9.96 0.62
N GLY A 113 -18.83 -9.26 1.58
CA GLY A 113 -19.05 -7.81 1.50
C GLY A 113 -17.82 -6.97 1.84
N LEU A 114 -16.76 -7.57 2.41
CA LEU A 114 -15.54 -6.85 2.76
C LEU A 114 -14.68 -6.54 1.52
N ASP A 115 -14.17 -5.32 1.45
CA ASP A 115 -13.16 -4.95 0.46
C ASP A 115 -11.95 -5.91 0.56
N PRO A 116 -11.44 -6.47 -0.54
CA PRO A 116 -10.20 -7.25 -0.53
C PRO A 116 -9.05 -6.57 0.21
N GLN A 117 -8.98 -5.24 0.19
CA GLN A 117 -7.98 -4.48 0.94
C GLN A 117 -8.11 -4.68 2.46
N GLU A 118 -9.35 -4.73 2.99
CA GLU A 118 -9.56 -5.00 4.42
C GLU A 118 -9.09 -6.40 4.79
N ARG A 119 -9.43 -7.40 3.96
CA ARG A 119 -9.08 -8.80 4.20
C ARG A 119 -7.56 -9.01 4.16
N ILE A 120 -6.91 -8.52 3.12
CA ILE A 120 -5.46 -8.68 2.92
C ILE A 120 -4.68 -7.91 3.98
N PHE A 121 -5.09 -6.67 4.32
CA PHE A 121 -4.40 -5.91 5.36
C PHE A 121 -4.56 -6.56 6.74
N LEU A 122 -5.70 -7.18 7.02
CA LEU A 122 -5.94 -7.93 8.26
C LEU A 122 -5.01 -9.16 8.37
N GLU A 123 -4.85 -9.92 7.28
CA GLU A 123 -3.89 -11.05 7.21
C GLU A 123 -2.45 -10.56 7.39
N THR A 124 -2.04 -9.54 6.63
CA THR A 124 -0.68 -8.97 6.70
C THR A 124 -0.37 -8.41 8.09
N ALA A 125 -1.35 -7.81 8.77
CA ALA A 125 -1.18 -7.31 10.13
C ALA A 125 -0.90 -8.46 11.13
N VAL A 126 -1.60 -9.59 10.99
CA VAL A 126 -1.34 -10.77 11.83
C VAL A 126 0.04 -11.36 11.54
N GLU A 127 0.40 -11.52 10.27
CA GLU A 127 1.74 -12.00 9.88
C GLU A 127 2.86 -11.08 10.43
N THR A 128 2.65 -9.76 10.43
CA THR A 128 3.61 -8.79 11.00
C THR A 128 3.77 -8.99 12.52
N LEU A 129 2.68 -9.28 13.22
CA LEU A 129 2.75 -9.57 14.66
C LEU A 129 3.46 -10.90 14.94
N GLU A 130 3.19 -11.93 14.14
CA GLU A 130 3.86 -13.21 14.27
C GLU A 130 5.38 -13.08 14.01
N ASP A 131 5.78 -12.32 12.99
CA ASP A 131 7.19 -12.02 12.71
C ASP A 131 7.85 -11.27 13.87
N SER A 132 7.14 -10.38 14.54
CA SER A 132 7.63 -9.66 15.73
C SER A 132 7.69 -10.51 17.00
N GLY A 133 7.17 -11.74 16.98
CA GLY A 133 7.05 -12.62 18.14
C GLY A 133 5.92 -12.24 19.12
N TYR A 134 5.05 -11.29 18.74
CA TYR A 134 3.86 -10.96 19.52
C TYR A 134 2.68 -11.87 19.16
N THR A 135 1.81 -12.06 20.12
CA THR A 135 0.51 -12.72 19.95
C THR A 135 -0.60 -11.77 20.36
N PRO A 136 -1.85 -11.94 19.92
CA PRO A 136 -2.96 -11.13 20.40
C PRO A 136 -3.02 -11.04 21.92
N LYS A 137 -2.78 -12.14 22.61
CA LYS A 137 -2.76 -12.18 24.09
C LYS A 137 -1.63 -11.37 24.73
N SER A 138 -0.46 -11.28 24.08
CA SER A 138 0.66 -10.49 24.61
C SER A 138 0.42 -8.98 24.45
N LEU A 139 -0.51 -8.58 23.58
CA LEU A 139 -0.89 -7.20 23.35
C LEU A 139 -1.90 -6.64 24.36
N ASP A 140 -2.52 -7.47 25.20
CA ASP A 140 -3.54 -7.03 26.17
C ASP A 140 -3.10 -5.90 27.10
N LYS A 141 -1.79 -5.73 27.31
CA LYS A 141 -1.20 -4.69 28.16
C LYS A 141 -0.63 -3.51 27.37
N GLU A 142 -0.66 -3.62 26.05
CA GLU A 142 -0.06 -2.63 25.16
C GLU A 142 -1.11 -1.67 24.60
N LYS A 143 -0.72 -0.43 24.44
CA LYS A 143 -1.52 0.52 23.66
C LYS A 143 -1.15 0.39 22.18
N LEU A 144 -1.72 -0.61 21.52
CA LEU A 144 -1.48 -0.83 20.10
C LEU A 144 -2.21 0.22 19.26
N GLY A 145 -1.45 1.00 18.48
CA GLY A 145 -1.98 1.88 17.43
C GLY A 145 -1.99 1.18 16.06
N VAL A 146 -2.95 1.51 15.19
CA VAL A 146 -3.04 1.00 13.83
C VAL A 146 -3.15 2.16 12.85
N PHE A 147 -2.20 2.26 11.93
CA PHE A 147 -2.10 3.34 10.95
C PHE A 147 -1.94 2.75 9.56
N VAL A 148 -2.92 2.93 8.68
CA VAL A 148 -2.91 2.33 7.34
C VAL A 148 -3.13 3.36 6.24
N GLY A 149 -2.25 3.35 5.24
CA GLY A 149 -2.40 4.13 4.02
C GLY A 149 -3.35 3.45 3.04
N VAL A 150 -4.43 4.11 2.67
CA VAL A 150 -5.41 3.63 1.69
C VAL A 150 -5.85 4.79 0.81
N MET A 151 -5.76 4.65 -0.51
CA MET A 151 -6.10 5.70 -1.46
C MET A 151 -7.34 5.37 -2.31
N TRP A 152 -7.52 4.10 -2.68
CA TRP A 152 -8.55 3.66 -3.60
C TRP A 152 -9.52 2.67 -2.94
N GLY A 153 -10.81 3.01 -2.89
CA GLY A 153 -11.88 2.14 -2.41
C GLY A 153 -12.82 1.78 -3.57
N GLN A 154 -12.43 0.80 -4.38
CA GLN A 154 -13.14 0.47 -5.62
C GLN A 154 -14.16 -0.66 -5.46
N TYR A 155 -14.04 -1.47 -4.42
CA TYR A 155 -14.92 -2.64 -4.23
C TYR A 155 -16.38 -2.24 -4.07
N GLN A 156 -16.66 -1.11 -3.45
CA GLN A 156 -18.01 -0.55 -3.33
C GLN A 156 -18.68 -0.26 -4.68
N LEU A 157 -17.93 -0.14 -5.78
CA LEU A 157 -18.48 0.08 -7.12
C LEU A 157 -19.25 -1.14 -7.65
N TYR A 158 -18.99 -2.34 -7.11
CA TYR A 158 -19.71 -3.56 -7.44
C TYR A 158 -21.02 -3.75 -6.66
N GLY A 159 -21.19 -3.05 -5.54
CA GLY A 159 -22.35 -3.18 -4.65
C GLY A 159 -23.43 -2.12 -4.86
N ALA A 160 -23.36 -1.33 -5.93
CA ALA A 160 -24.28 -0.21 -6.16
C ALA A 160 -25.77 -0.61 -6.21
N ASP A 161 -26.07 -1.83 -6.64
CA ASP A 161 -27.45 -2.31 -6.81
C ASP A 161 -27.98 -3.09 -5.59
N ASP A 162 -27.13 -3.73 -4.78
CA ASP A 162 -27.55 -4.64 -3.70
C ASP A 162 -27.16 -4.19 -2.28
N ALA A 163 -26.44 -3.07 -2.12
CA ALA A 163 -26.00 -2.50 -0.83
C ALA A 163 -25.23 -3.48 0.10
N GLU A 164 -24.81 -4.64 -0.40
CA GLU A 164 -24.11 -5.66 0.40
C GLU A 164 -22.61 -5.40 0.56
N THR A 165 -22.02 -4.51 -0.26
CA THR A 165 -20.61 -4.15 -0.17
C THR A 165 -20.46 -2.87 0.63
N GLY A 166 -20.12 -2.98 1.90
CA GLY A 166 -19.78 -1.86 2.76
C GLY A 166 -18.26 -1.70 2.83
N SER A 167 -17.71 -0.69 2.17
CA SER A 167 -16.29 -0.37 2.29
C SER A 167 -16.12 1.08 2.73
N SER A 168 -15.51 1.25 3.89
CA SER A 168 -15.04 2.54 4.38
C SER A 168 -13.54 2.46 4.58
N TYR A 169 -12.80 3.47 4.18
CA TYR A 169 -11.33 3.47 4.43
C TYR A 169 -11.00 3.24 5.90
N ALA A 170 -11.80 3.81 6.80
CA ALA A 170 -11.62 3.61 8.24
C ALA A 170 -11.72 2.14 8.65
N SER A 171 -12.53 1.31 7.96
CA SER A 171 -12.71 -0.09 8.33
C SER A 171 -11.46 -0.91 8.13
N VAL A 172 -10.57 -0.55 7.19
CA VAL A 172 -9.28 -1.21 6.98
C VAL A 172 -8.42 -1.17 8.25
N ALA A 173 -8.34 -0.04 8.93
CA ALA A 173 -7.63 0.08 10.20
C ALA A 173 -8.43 -0.49 11.38
N ASN A 174 -9.73 -0.14 11.44
CA ASN A 174 -10.57 -0.46 12.60
C ASN A 174 -10.84 -1.96 12.75
N ARG A 175 -10.88 -2.71 11.66
CA ARG A 175 -11.04 -4.16 11.70
C ARG A 175 -9.83 -4.86 12.32
N VAL A 176 -8.62 -4.40 12.00
CA VAL A 176 -7.39 -4.85 12.66
C VAL A 176 -7.46 -4.53 14.15
N SER A 177 -7.80 -3.29 14.49
CA SER A 177 -7.93 -2.86 15.89
C SER A 177 -8.98 -3.68 16.66
N TYR A 178 -10.12 -3.98 16.03
CA TYR A 178 -11.16 -4.81 16.64
C TYR A 178 -10.70 -6.24 16.87
N PHE A 179 -10.09 -6.88 15.84
CA PHE A 179 -9.61 -8.26 15.94
C PHE A 179 -8.52 -8.44 17.01
N LEU A 180 -7.61 -7.47 17.11
CA LEU A 180 -6.50 -7.48 18.06
C LEU A 180 -6.85 -6.89 19.43
N ASN A 181 -8.08 -6.46 19.64
CA ASN A 181 -8.50 -5.72 20.85
C ASN A 181 -7.57 -4.53 21.14
N ALA A 182 -7.19 -3.79 20.10
CA ALA A 182 -6.26 -2.67 20.19
C ALA A 182 -6.93 -1.43 20.81
N HIS A 183 -6.21 -0.70 21.67
CA HIS A 183 -6.72 0.44 22.41
C HIS A 183 -6.00 1.76 22.10
N GLY A 184 -5.06 1.76 21.17
CA GLY A 184 -4.41 2.96 20.66
C GLY A 184 -5.21 3.61 19.51
N PRO A 185 -4.67 4.67 18.89
CA PRO A 185 -5.26 5.30 17.72
C PRO A 185 -5.43 4.30 16.57
N SER A 186 -6.54 4.42 15.81
CA SER A 186 -6.86 3.56 14.66
C SER A 186 -7.26 4.45 13.49
N LEU A 187 -6.37 4.59 12.52
CA LEU A 187 -6.48 5.59 11.45
C LEU A 187 -6.22 5.00 10.08
N ALA A 188 -7.14 5.26 9.15
CA ALA A 188 -6.86 5.17 7.72
C ALA A 188 -6.42 6.56 7.23
N VAL A 189 -5.34 6.58 6.44
CA VAL A 189 -4.67 7.82 6.01
C VAL A 189 -4.67 7.86 4.48
N ASP A 190 -5.20 8.92 3.92
CA ASP A 190 -5.12 9.20 2.48
C ASP A 190 -4.39 10.53 2.27
N THR A 191 -3.16 10.43 1.80
CA THR A 191 -2.33 11.51 1.27
C THR A 191 -1.85 11.14 -0.13
N MET A 192 -2.68 10.41 -0.86
CA MET A 192 -2.39 9.85 -2.18
C MET A 192 -1.18 8.89 -2.15
N CYS A 193 -0.22 9.06 -3.05
CA CYS A 193 0.95 8.17 -3.17
C CYS A 193 1.84 8.12 -1.91
N SER A 194 1.76 9.09 -1.02
CA SER A 194 2.53 9.15 0.23
C SER A 194 1.82 8.53 1.43
N SER A 195 0.64 7.95 1.27
CA SER A 195 -0.22 7.51 2.38
C SER A 195 0.48 6.55 3.33
N SER A 196 1.20 5.54 2.84
CA SER A 196 1.88 4.56 3.70
C SER A 196 3.05 5.18 4.47
N LEU A 197 3.83 6.07 3.86
CA LEU A 197 4.90 6.79 4.57
C LEU A 197 4.35 7.78 5.58
N THR A 198 3.22 8.42 5.29
CA THR A 198 2.52 9.29 6.24
C THR A 198 1.98 8.48 7.42
N SER A 199 1.44 7.29 7.18
CA SER A 199 1.01 6.35 8.23
C SER A 199 2.16 5.96 9.14
N LEU A 200 3.32 5.64 8.58
CA LEU A 200 4.53 5.35 9.35
C LEU A 200 4.96 6.55 10.21
N HIS A 201 4.94 7.76 9.62
CA HIS A 201 5.26 8.98 10.38
C HIS A 201 4.31 9.20 11.55
N LEU A 202 2.99 9.03 11.34
CA LEU A 202 1.99 9.17 12.39
C LEU A 202 2.16 8.12 13.49
N ALA A 203 2.45 6.87 13.13
CA ALA A 203 2.76 5.80 14.08
C ALA A 203 3.97 6.15 14.96
N CYS A 204 5.06 6.62 14.35
CA CYS A 204 6.23 7.10 15.09
C CYS A 204 5.87 8.24 16.06
N LYS A 205 5.09 9.21 15.60
CA LYS A 205 4.64 10.32 16.45
C LYS A 205 3.76 9.86 17.59
N SER A 206 2.85 8.93 17.35
CA SER A 206 1.97 8.34 18.37
C SER A 206 2.78 7.64 19.48
N ILE A 207 3.84 6.91 19.11
CA ILE A 207 4.74 6.27 20.09
C ILE A 207 5.52 7.31 20.87
N LEU A 208 6.14 8.29 20.22
CA LEU A 208 6.92 9.34 20.87
C LEU A 208 6.09 10.21 21.83
N ASN A 209 4.81 10.41 21.51
CA ASN A 209 3.86 11.16 22.35
C ASN A 209 3.23 10.32 23.47
N GLY A 210 3.49 9.00 23.53
CA GLY A 210 2.92 8.09 24.53
C GLY A 210 1.43 7.74 24.31
N GLU A 211 0.90 8.02 23.11
CA GLU A 211 -0.45 7.62 22.70
C GLU A 211 -0.50 6.12 22.37
N SER A 212 0.59 5.60 21.86
CA SER A 212 0.81 4.16 21.60
C SER A 212 2.11 3.71 22.28
N SER A 213 2.17 2.46 22.75
CA SER A 213 3.42 1.79 23.18
C SER A 213 4.01 0.95 22.04
N ILE A 214 3.16 0.48 21.13
CA ILE A 214 3.50 -0.27 19.93
C ILE A 214 2.54 0.17 18.82
N ALA A 215 2.96 0.11 17.56
CA ALA A 215 2.11 0.48 16.45
C ALA A 215 2.31 -0.44 15.24
N LEU A 216 1.22 -0.78 14.57
CA LEU A 216 1.19 -1.33 13.22
C LEU A 216 1.06 -0.15 12.23
N ALA A 217 1.96 -0.07 11.28
CA ALA A 217 1.95 0.95 10.26
C ALA A 217 2.21 0.34 8.89
N GLY A 218 1.39 0.66 7.91
CA GLY A 218 1.54 0.11 6.57
C GLY A 218 0.68 0.81 5.54
N GLY A 219 0.42 0.13 4.46
CA GLY A 219 -0.50 0.56 3.42
C GLY A 219 -1.00 -0.62 2.62
N VAL A 220 -2.13 -0.46 1.98
CA VAL A 220 -2.71 -1.47 1.09
C VAL A 220 -3.29 -0.83 -0.15
N ASN A 221 -3.08 -1.49 -1.29
CA ASN A 221 -3.68 -1.12 -2.55
C ASN A 221 -3.97 -2.37 -3.37
N ILE A 222 -5.24 -2.64 -3.63
CA ILE A 222 -5.69 -3.73 -4.50
C ILE A 222 -6.60 -3.17 -5.57
N THR A 223 -6.24 -3.39 -6.81
CA THR A 223 -7.00 -2.90 -7.95
C THR A 223 -7.98 -3.98 -8.43
N VAL A 224 -9.27 -3.76 -8.16
CA VAL A 224 -10.34 -4.73 -8.48
C VAL A 224 -11.31 -4.24 -9.56
N HIS A 225 -11.27 -2.97 -9.94
CA HIS A 225 -12.24 -2.36 -10.87
C HIS A 225 -11.52 -1.48 -11.90
N PRO A 226 -11.98 -1.39 -13.15
CA PRO A 226 -11.35 -0.59 -14.21
C PRO A 226 -11.30 0.92 -13.93
N ASN A 227 -12.11 1.45 -13.04
CA ASN A 227 -12.23 2.89 -12.76
C ASN A 227 -10.88 3.60 -12.52
N LYS A 228 -9.93 2.94 -11.83
CA LYS A 228 -8.59 3.47 -11.63
C LYS A 228 -7.84 3.68 -12.94
N TYR A 229 -7.91 2.71 -13.84
CA TYR A 229 -7.27 2.78 -15.16
C TYR A 229 -7.92 3.82 -16.07
N LEU A 230 -9.25 3.93 -16.03
CA LEU A 230 -9.98 4.99 -16.74
C LEU A 230 -9.52 6.37 -16.28
N TYR A 231 -9.41 6.57 -14.96
CA TYR A 231 -8.95 7.83 -14.38
C TYR A 231 -7.49 8.13 -14.76
N LEU A 232 -6.59 7.16 -14.61
CA LEU A 232 -5.16 7.33 -14.92
C LEU A 232 -4.92 7.59 -16.41
N SER A 233 -5.69 6.96 -17.29
CA SER A 233 -5.62 7.21 -18.72
C SER A 233 -6.15 8.58 -19.08
N LYS A 234 -7.29 9.00 -18.51
CA LYS A 234 -7.85 10.34 -18.70
C LYS A 234 -6.89 11.44 -18.26
N THR A 235 -6.13 11.24 -17.21
CA THR A 235 -5.18 12.22 -16.66
C THR A 235 -3.77 12.10 -17.25
N GLY A 236 -3.52 11.13 -18.11
CA GLY A 236 -2.22 10.92 -18.76
C GLY A 236 -1.15 10.32 -17.84
N PHE A 237 -1.53 9.70 -16.72
CA PHE A 237 -0.58 9.14 -15.75
C PHE A 237 -0.22 7.67 -16.00
N ALA A 238 -1.00 6.92 -16.77
CA ALA A 238 -0.74 5.51 -17.02
C ALA A 238 0.35 5.33 -18.09
N SER A 239 1.23 4.35 -17.91
CA SER A 239 2.20 3.95 -18.94
C SER A 239 1.48 3.20 -20.08
N THR A 240 1.88 3.48 -21.32
CA THR A 240 1.31 2.82 -22.51
C THR A 240 1.85 1.41 -22.71
N ASP A 241 3.08 1.13 -22.29
CA ASP A 241 3.83 -0.10 -22.58
C ASP A 241 4.22 -0.93 -21.35
N GLY A 242 3.71 -0.56 -20.16
CA GLY A 242 3.98 -1.28 -18.92
C GLY A 242 5.35 -1.00 -18.31
N LYS A 243 5.99 0.11 -18.64
CA LYS A 243 7.29 0.51 -18.08
C LYS A 243 7.22 1.89 -17.44
N CYS A 244 7.69 2.02 -16.20
CA CYS A 244 7.71 3.29 -15.48
C CYS A 244 8.82 4.23 -15.97
N ARG A 245 10.00 3.73 -16.28
CA ARG A 245 11.21 4.51 -16.71
C ARG A 245 11.49 5.72 -15.83
N SER A 246 11.32 5.59 -14.51
CA SER A 246 11.57 6.67 -13.57
C SER A 246 12.97 7.25 -13.75
N PHE A 247 13.04 8.57 -13.93
CA PHE A 247 14.28 9.32 -14.26
C PHE A 247 14.97 8.91 -15.57
N GLY A 248 14.37 8.05 -16.38
CA GLY A 248 14.87 7.60 -17.67
C GLY A 248 14.32 8.41 -18.84
N ILE A 249 14.77 8.06 -20.06
CA ILE A 249 14.28 8.63 -21.32
C ILE A 249 12.97 7.91 -21.72
N ASP A 250 12.04 8.63 -22.34
CA ASP A 250 10.79 8.12 -22.89
C ASP A 250 9.81 7.55 -21.82
N GLY A 251 9.87 8.03 -20.58
CA GLY A 251 8.86 7.77 -19.58
C GLY A 251 7.55 8.50 -19.92
N ASP A 252 6.45 7.76 -20.08
CA ASP A 252 5.14 8.31 -20.46
C ASP A 252 4.03 8.09 -19.43
N GLY A 253 4.40 7.54 -18.27
CA GLY A 253 3.49 7.26 -17.18
C GLY A 253 4.04 6.21 -16.20
N TYR A 254 3.24 5.82 -15.21
CA TYR A 254 3.58 4.76 -14.28
C TYR A 254 2.68 3.52 -14.45
N VAL A 255 3.12 2.41 -13.88
CA VAL A 255 2.40 1.14 -13.86
C VAL A 255 1.85 0.93 -12.45
N PRO A 256 0.52 0.81 -12.26
CA PRO A 256 -0.07 0.50 -10.97
C PRO A 256 0.34 -0.90 -10.47
N GLY A 257 0.43 -1.05 -9.15
CA GLY A 257 0.70 -2.35 -8.52
C GLY A 257 -0.19 -2.59 -7.30
N ASP A 258 -0.52 -3.86 -7.08
CA ASP A 258 -1.12 -4.33 -5.84
C ASP A 258 -0.04 -4.56 -4.78
N GLY A 259 -0.40 -4.39 -3.50
CA GLY A 259 0.48 -4.67 -2.38
C GLY A 259 -0.17 -4.39 -1.03
N SER A 260 0.35 -5.03 -0.03
CA SER A 260 0.04 -4.80 1.38
C SER A 260 1.29 -4.99 2.22
#